data_bfafbe8bfe7350ed71142818deac69d8
#
_entry.id   bfafbe8bfe7350ed71142818deac69d8
#
_cell.length_a   1.000
_cell.length_b   1.000
_cell.length_c   1.000
_cell.angle_alpha   90.00
_cell.angle_beta   90.00
_cell.angle_gamma   90.00
#
_symmetry.space_group_name_H-M   'P 1'
#
loop_
_entity.id
_entity.type
_entity.pdbx_description
1 polymer ?
#
loop_
_entity_poly.entity_id
_entity_poly.type
_entity_poly.pdbx_seq_one_letter_code
_entity_poly.pdbx_strand_id
1 'polypeptide(L)'
;GRRYISLCRTKTKNRSIVPLLPIAEEILTIVSDGQKEGLLFREFPTNSHFNRKIRDIIIKAGLPPHTEATSHTARHTFATTICLENGLPIETVSKMLGHRFISTTELYAKVSKSKIAREMQPLMGSNTTRELRKALRVCPPRKPGIG
;
A
#
# COMPACT_ATOMS: atom_id res chain seq x y z
N GLY A 1 -1.77 21.70 -6.74
CA GLY A 1 -2.09 20.92 -5.53
C GLY A 1 -2.22 19.43 -5.87
N ARG A 2 -1.96 18.54 -4.92
CA ARG A 2 -2.13 17.09 -5.13
C ARG A 2 -3.61 16.72 -5.15
N ARG A 3 -4.00 15.86 -6.09
CA ARG A 3 -5.37 15.34 -6.19
C ARG A 3 -5.54 14.06 -5.35
N TYR A 4 -6.74 13.80 -4.87
CA TYR A 4 -7.06 12.68 -4.00
C TYR A 4 -8.37 12.02 -4.42
N ILE A 5 -8.44 10.71 -4.29
CA ILE A 5 -9.71 9.97 -4.29
C ILE A 5 -10.20 9.90 -2.84
N SER A 6 -11.41 10.36 -2.58
CA SER A 6 -12.06 10.26 -1.27
C SER A 6 -13.36 9.48 -1.41
N LEU A 7 -13.45 8.33 -0.77
CA LEU A 7 -14.59 7.42 -0.82
C LEU A 7 -15.07 7.09 0.59
N CYS A 8 -16.38 7.12 0.80
CA CYS A 8 -17.00 6.59 2.00
C CYS A 8 -17.59 5.22 1.69
N ARG A 9 -17.11 4.18 2.39
CA ARG A 9 -17.61 2.81 2.19
C ARG A 9 -19.01 2.66 2.78
N THR A 10 -19.95 2.22 1.96
CA THR A 10 -21.36 2.05 2.37
C THR A 10 -21.53 1.07 3.52
N LYS A 11 -20.80 -0.06 3.52
CA LYS A 11 -20.89 -1.10 4.55
C LYS A 11 -20.22 -0.74 5.88
N THR A 12 -19.08 -0.08 5.86
CA THR A 12 -18.24 0.13 7.07
C THR A 12 -18.25 1.58 7.54
N LYS A 13 -18.87 2.50 6.78
CA LYS A 13 -18.85 3.95 7.00
C LYS A 13 -17.41 4.54 7.11
N ASN A 14 -16.40 3.76 6.82
CA ASN A 14 -15.01 4.21 6.86
C ASN A 14 -14.69 5.04 5.62
N ARG A 15 -14.04 6.17 5.85
CA ARG A 15 -13.52 7.03 4.79
C ARG A 15 -12.17 6.51 4.33
N SER A 16 -12.03 6.33 3.03
CA SER A 16 -10.77 6.01 2.35
C SER A 16 -10.29 7.27 1.62
N ILE A 17 -9.04 7.65 1.83
CA ILE A 17 -8.42 8.79 1.14
C ILE A 17 -7.13 8.28 0.51
N VAL A 18 -7.06 8.35 -0.81
CA VAL A 18 -5.91 7.86 -1.58
C VAL A 18 -5.38 9.00 -2.44
N PRO A 19 -4.13 9.44 -2.24
CA PRO A 19 -3.50 10.40 -3.14
C PRO A 19 -3.33 9.77 -4.51
N LEU A 20 -3.60 10.53 -5.55
CA LEU A 20 -3.39 10.07 -6.92
C LEU A 20 -1.91 10.05 -7.25
N LEU A 21 -1.44 8.93 -7.76
CA LEU A 21 -0.12 8.84 -8.37
C LEU A 21 -0.15 9.52 -9.74
N PRO A 22 0.98 10.08 -10.24
CA PRO A 22 1.03 10.76 -11.54
C PRO A 22 0.42 9.95 -12.67
N ILE A 23 0.76 8.66 -12.75
CA ILE A 23 0.20 7.76 -13.77
C ILE A 23 -1.33 7.62 -13.65
N ALA A 24 -1.87 7.61 -12.43
CA ALA A 24 -3.32 7.57 -12.24
C ALA A 24 -3.99 8.89 -12.66
N GLU A 25 -3.33 10.02 -12.45
CA GLU A 25 -3.80 11.32 -12.92
C GLU A 25 -3.85 11.40 -14.45
N GLU A 26 -2.84 10.88 -15.13
CA GLU A 26 -2.80 10.78 -16.60
C GLU A 26 -3.95 9.94 -17.13
N ILE A 27 -4.16 8.74 -16.57
CA ILE A 27 -5.27 7.85 -16.96
C ILE A 27 -6.61 8.53 -16.72
N LEU A 28 -6.80 9.18 -15.56
CA LEU A 28 -8.05 9.86 -15.26
C LEU A 28 -8.31 11.04 -16.20
N THR A 29 -7.29 11.75 -16.62
CA THR A 29 -7.41 12.84 -17.59
C THR A 29 -7.89 12.32 -18.94
N ILE A 30 -7.38 11.17 -19.39
CA ILE A 30 -7.82 10.52 -20.62
C ILE A 30 -9.28 10.05 -20.49
N VAL A 31 -9.62 9.38 -19.38
CA VAL A 31 -10.96 8.81 -19.17
C VAL A 31 -12.02 9.88 -18.98
N SER A 32 -11.67 11.00 -18.34
CA SER A 32 -12.62 12.09 -18.07
C SER A 32 -12.93 12.95 -19.29
N ASP A 33 -12.16 12.82 -20.37
CA ASP A 33 -12.29 13.63 -21.59
C ASP A 33 -12.43 15.14 -21.29
N GLY A 34 -11.64 15.61 -20.34
CA GLY A 34 -11.64 17.00 -19.90
C GLY A 34 -12.79 17.41 -18.97
N GLN A 35 -13.69 16.51 -18.59
CA GLN A 35 -14.75 16.80 -17.64
C GLN A 35 -14.18 17.04 -16.23
N LYS A 36 -14.58 18.16 -15.62
CA LYS A 36 -14.15 18.52 -14.26
C LYS A 36 -15.12 18.09 -13.18
N GLU A 37 -16.37 17.81 -13.54
CA GLU A 37 -17.45 17.48 -12.61
C GLU A 37 -18.32 16.35 -13.19
N GLY A 38 -18.99 15.62 -12.31
CA GLY A 38 -19.90 14.55 -12.67
C GLY A 38 -19.33 13.15 -12.43
N LEU A 39 -19.93 12.16 -13.07
CA LEU A 39 -19.51 10.76 -12.98
C LEU A 39 -18.29 10.52 -13.85
N LEU A 40 -17.20 10.06 -13.21
CA LEU A 40 -15.98 9.67 -13.92
C LEU A 40 -16.22 8.49 -14.87
N PHE A 41 -17.03 7.53 -14.45
CA PHE A 41 -17.48 6.41 -15.26
C PHE A 41 -19.01 6.48 -15.41
N ARG A 42 -19.48 6.72 -16.62
CA ARG A 42 -20.91 6.81 -16.91
C ARG A 42 -21.61 5.47 -16.74
N GLU A 43 -20.96 4.40 -17.14
CA GLU A 43 -21.44 3.03 -16.97
C GLU A 43 -20.34 2.20 -16.28
N PHE A 44 -20.64 1.69 -15.10
CA PHE A 44 -19.74 0.77 -14.42
C PHE A 44 -20.29 -0.66 -14.55
N PRO A 45 -19.53 -1.57 -15.14
CA PRO A 45 -19.97 -2.94 -15.33
C PRO A 45 -20.17 -3.65 -13.99
N THR A 46 -20.98 -4.70 -13.97
CA THR A 46 -21.08 -5.59 -12.81
C THR A 46 -19.70 -6.17 -12.47
N ASN A 47 -19.49 -6.55 -11.19
CA ASN A 47 -18.22 -7.14 -10.77
C ASN A 47 -17.80 -8.35 -11.62
N SER A 48 -18.73 -9.20 -12.01
CA SER A 48 -18.46 -10.37 -12.86
C SER A 48 -17.98 -9.95 -14.25
N HIS A 49 -18.65 -8.97 -14.85
CA HIS A 49 -18.24 -8.45 -16.16
C HIS A 49 -16.89 -7.75 -16.09
N PHE A 50 -16.65 -6.94 -15.06
CA PHE A 50 -15.38 -6.28 -14.85
C PHE A 50 -14.23 -7.26 -14.70
N ASN A 51 -14.39 -8.28 -13.86
CA ASN A 51 -13.36 -9.31 -13.67
C ASN A 51 -13.12 -10.16 -14.94
N ARG A 52 -14.15 -10.37 -15.75
CA ARG A 52 -13.99 -11.01 -17.08
C ARG A 52 -13.11 -10.16 -17.98
N LYS A 53 -13.34 -8.84 -18.06
CA LYS A 53 -12.51 -7.92 -18.83
C LYS A 53 -11.06 -7.88 -18.35
N ILE A 54 -10.82 -7.94 -17.05
CA ILE A 54 -9.46 -8.05 -16.50
C ILE A 54 -8.78 -9.33 -17.01
N ARG A 55 -9.45 -10.47 -16.99
CA ARG A 55 -8.89 -11.73 -17.52
C ARG A 55 -8.58 -11.64 -19.01
N ASP A 56 -9.47 -11.06 -19.80
CA ASP A 56 -9.24 -10.85 -21.24
C ASP A 56 -7.97 -10.00 -21.49
N ILE A 57 -7.74 -8.96 -20.68
CA ILE A 57 -6.55 -8.12 -20.77
C ILE A 57 -5.29 -8.93 -20.43
N ILE A 58 -5.31 -9.74 -19.38
CA ILE A 58 -4.19 -10.57 -18.96
C ILE A 58 -3.80 -11.58 -20.04
N ILE A 59 -4.79 -12.25 -20.61
CA ILE A 59 -4.57 -13.18 -21.73
C ILE A 59 -3.95 -12.48 -22.93
N LYS A 60 -4.48 -11.30 -23.30
CA LYS A 60 -3.94 -10.49 -24.39
C LYS A 60 -2.52 -9.98 -24.13
N ALA A 61 -2.17 -9.78 -22.85
CA ALA A 61 -0.82 -9.41 -22.43
C ALA A 61 0.18 -10.58 -22.41
N GLY A 62 -0.25 -11.80 -22.79
CA GLY A 62 0.59 -12.99 -22.82
C GLY A 62 0.95 -13.55 -21.44
N LEU A 63 0.21 -13.15 -20.39
CA LEU A 63 0.41 -13.70 -19.06
C LEU A 63 -0.25 -15.08 -18.94
N PRO A 64 0.27 -15.97 -18.05
CA PRO A 64 -0.26 -17.32 -17.90
C PRO A 64 -1.76 -17.33 -17.61
N PRO A 65 -2.56 -18.19 -18.25
CA PRO A 65 -4.02 -18.19 -18.15
C PRO A 65 -4.55 -18.59 -16.75
N HIS A 66 -3.72 -19.21 -15.91
CA HIS A 66 -4.03 -19.51 -14.52
C HIS A 66 -3.80 -18.33 -13.58
N THR A 67 -3.40 -17.18 -14.09
CA THR A 67 -3.32 -15.95 -13.31
C THR A 67 -4.73 -15.48 -12.98
N GLU A 68 -5.24 -15.86 -11.80
CA GLU A 68 -6.53 -15.41 -11.30
C GLU A 68 -6.46 -13.92 -10.94
N ALA A 69 -6.59 -13.08 -11.96
CA ALA A 69 -6.63 -11.65 -11.76
C ALA A 69 -8.06 -11.14 -11.68
N THR A 70 -8.31 -10.40 -10.63
CA THR A 70 -9.58 -9.75 -10.33
C THR A 70 -9.33 -8.32 -9.87
N SER A 71 -10.40 -7.53 -9.71
CA SER A 71 -10.31 -6.22 -9.05
C SER A 71 -9.68 -6.31 -7.66
N HIS A 72 -9.88 -7.44 -6.98
CA HIS A 72 -9.28 -7.69 -5.67
C HIS A 72 -7.76 -7.89 -5.75
N THR A 73 -7.29 -8.56 -6.80
CA THR A 73 -5.86 -8.73 -7.10
C THR A 73 -5.19 -7.36 -7.34
N ALA A 74 -5.83 -6.48 -8.11
CA ALA A 74 -5.32 -5.12 -8.32
C ALA A 74 -5.19 -4.35 -6.98
N ARG A 75 -6.19 -4.46 -6.11
CA ARG A 75 -6.15 -3.87 -4.77
C ARG A 75 -5.04 -4.47 -3.91
N HIS A 76 -4.84 -5.79 -3.99
CA HIS A 76 -3.76 -6.48 -3.29
C HIS A 76 -2.39 -5.99 -3.78
N THR A 77 -2.17 -5.92 -5.09
CA THR A 77 -0.93 -5.43 -5.69
C THR A 77 -0.64 -3.98 -5.30
N PHE A 78 -1.67 -3.12 -5.29
CA PHE A 78 -1.51 -1.75 -4.81
C PHE A 78 -1.02 -1.72 -3.34
N ALA A 79 -1.65 -2.51 -2.47
CA ALA A 79 -1.27 -2.56 -1.06
C ALA A 79 0.16 -3.10 -0.85
N THR A 80 0.52 -4.19 -1.52
CA THR A 80 1.82 -4.85 -1.35
C THR A 80 2.92 -4.14 -2.12
N THR A 81 2.85 -4.18 -3.44
CA THR A 81 3.95 -3.77 -4.32
C THR A 81 4.09 -2.25 -4.40
N ILE A 82 2.95 -1.53 -4.49
CA ILE A 82 3.03 -0.07 -4.63
C ILE A 82 3.24 0.62 -3.27
N CYS A 83 2.63 0.12 -2.20
CA CYS A 83 2.68 0.80 -0.91
C CYS A 83 3.72 0.17 0.05
N LEU A 84 3.50 -1.07 0.49
CA LEU A 84 4.30 -1.68 1.56
C LEU A 84 5.76 -1.94 1.15
N GLU A 85 6.01 -2.37 -0.09
CA GLU A 85 7.37 -2.58 -0.60
C GLU A 85 8.14 -1.26 -0.77
N ASN A 86 7.43 -0.15 -0.98
CA ASN A 86 8.02 1.19 -1.03
C ASN A 86 8.07 1.88 0.34
N GLY A 87 7.87 1.13 1.42
CA GLY A 87 8.10 1.60 2.78
C GLY A 87 6.95 2.38 3.41
N LEU A 88 5.74 2.39 2.82
CA LEU A 88 4.60 3.01 3.48
C LEU A 88 4.24 2.22 4.75
N PRO A 89 3.99 2.90 5.89
CA PRO A 89 3.52 2.23 7.10
C PRO A 89 2.19 1.50 6.87
N ILE A 90 2.05 0.34 7.51
CA ILE A 90 0.86 -0.51 7.35
C ILE A 90 -0.42 0.19 7.79
N GLU A 91 -0.34 1.06 8.79
CA GLU A 91 -1.45 1.88 9.28
C GLU A 91 -1.96 2.85 8.21
N THR A 92 -1.01 3.47 7.48
CA THR A 92 -1.33 4.36 6.36
C THR A 92 -2.02 3.59 5.24
N VAL A 93 -1.47 2.43 4.87
CA VAL A 93 -2.05 1.56 3.85
C VAL A 93 -3.44 1.09 4.26
N SER A 94 -3.63 0.69 5.52
CA SER A 94 -4.92 0.28 6.06
C SER A 94 -5.99 1.37 5.93
N LYS A 95 -5.64 2.62 6.25
CA LYS A 95 -6.54 3.79 6.07
C LYS A 95 -6.82 4.08 4.60
N MET A 96 -5.83 4.03 3.74
CA MET A 96 -6.01 4.21 2.29
C MET A 96 -6.95 3.14 1.71
N LEU A 97 -6.84 1.91 2.18
CA LEU A 97 -7.72 0.81 1.80
C LEU A 97 -9.11 0.89 2.47
N GLY A 98 -9.30 1.73 3.47
CA GLY A 98 -10.55 1.86 4.23
C GLY A 98 -10.87 0.59 5.03
N HIS A 99 -9.86 -0.11 5.54
CA HIS A 99 -10.07 -1.22 6.45
C HIS A 99 -10.47 -0.72 7.83
N ARG A 100 -11.41 -1.43 8.48
CA ARG A 100 -11.82 -1.11 9.85
C ARG A 100 -10.76 -1.53 10.86
N PHE A 101 -10.11 -2.67 10.61
CA PHE A 101 -9.09 -3.24 11.47
C PHE A 101 -7.78 -3.38 10.68
N ILE A 102 -6.67 -3.07 11.32
CA ILE A 102 -5.33 -3.16 10.72
C ILE A 102 -4.98 -4.60 10.37
N SER A 103 -5.46 -5.58 11.17
CA SER A 103 -5.27 -7.01 10.95
C SER A 103 -5.70 -7.47 9.54
N THR A 104 -6.68 -6.80 8.93
CA THR A 104 -7.06 -7.06 7.53
C THR A 104 -5.93 -6.68 6.57
N THR A 105 -5.09 -5.72 6.92
CA THR A 105 -3.96 -5.26 6.09
C THR A 105 -2.71 -6.10 6.38
N GLU A 106 -2.57 -6.65 7.58
CA GLU A 106 -1.46 -7.53 7.97
C GLU A 106 -1.38 -8.79 7.11
N LEU A 107 -2.51 -9.25 6.55
CA LEU A 107 -2.55 -10.34 5.57
C LEU A 107 -1.70 -10.03 4.31
N TYR A 108 -1.47 -8.75 4.02
CA TYR A 108 -0.64 -8.29 2.91
C TYR A 108 0.82 -8.04 3.32
N ALA A 109 1.09 -7.91 4.62
CA ALA A 109 2.39 -7.53 5.15
C ALA A 109 3.30 -8.75 5.38
N LYS A 110 3.77 -9.39 4.28
CA LYS A 110 4.87 -10.35 4.40
C LYS A 110 6.17 -9.58 4.59
N VAL A 111 6.73 -9.66 5.79
CA VAL A 111 8.03 -9.06 6.07
C VAL A 111 9.12 -9.95 5.46
N SER A 112 9.75 -9.48 4.39
CA SER A 112 10.89 -10.17 3.76
C SER A 112 12.21 -9.82 4.46
N LYS A 113 13.21 -10.69 4.37
CA LYS A 113 14.57 -10.42 4.88
C LYS A 113 15.17 -9.16 4.26
N SER A 114 14.91 -8.91 2.99
CA SER A 114 15.36 -7.70 2.28
C SER A 114 14.68 -6.43 2.82
N LYS A 115 13.42 -6.50 3.20
CA LYS A 115 12.72 -5.37 3.85
C LYS A 115 13.34 -5.06 5.20
N ILE A 116 13.58 -6.08 6.04
CA ILE A 116 14.24 -5.89 7.34
C ILE A 116 15.62 -5.25 7.15
N ALA A 117 16.45 -5.78 6.23
CA ALA A 117 17.77 -5.23 5.97
C ALA A 117 17.71 -3.75 5.55
N ARG A 118 16.79 -3.40 4.65
CA ARG A 118 16.60 -2.03 4.16
C ARG A 118 16.17 -1.08 5.29
N GLU A 119 15.21 -1.49 6.12
CA GLU A 119 14.69 -0.68 7.22
C GLU A 119 15.71 -0.52 8.36
N MET A 120 16.58 -1.51 8.55
CA MET A 120 17.68 -1.44 9.53
C MET A 120 18.90 -0.64 9.05
N GLN A 121 19.05 -0.41 7.74
CA GLN A 121 20.21 0.25 7.17
C GLN A 121 20.50 1.64 7.76
N PRO A 122 19.51 2.52 8.02
CA PRO A 122 19.76 3.81 8.68
C PRO A 122 20.35 3.65 10.09
N LEU A 123 20.01 2.58 10.80
CA LEU A 123 20.53 2.29 12.16
C LEU A 123 21.93 1.67 12.12
N MET A 124 22.33 1.09 10.99
CA MET A 124 23.66 0.49 10.79
C MET A 124 24.72 1.52 10.39
N GLY A 125 24.33 2.76 10.09
CA GLY A 125 25.24 3.84 9.72
C GLY A 125 26.22 4.19 10.85
N SER A 126 27.44 4.59 10.48
CA SER A 126 28.53 4.89 11.43
C SER A 126 28.16 5.95 12.47
N ASN A 127 27.39 6.97 12.08
CA ASN A 127 26.96 8.04 12.98
C ASN A 127 25.93 7.53 14.00
N THR A 128 24.91 6.79 13.56
CA THR A 128 23.89 6.20 14.44
C THR A 128 24.50 5.20 15.40
N THR A 129 25.41 4.35 14.93
CA THR A 129 26.16 3.41 15.78
C THR A 129 26.99 4.13 16.82
N ARG A 130 27.61 5.26 16.48
CA ARG A 130 28.37 6.10 17.43
C ARG A 130 27.46 6.71 18.51
N GLU A 131 26.32 7.23 18.14
CA GLU A 131 25.35 7.81 19.09
C GLU A 131 24.74 6.73 20.00
N LEU A 132 24.40 5.56 19.46
CA LEU A 132 23.95 4.42 20.26
C LEU A 132 25.01 3.95 21.25
N ARG A 133 26.29 3.87 20.86
CA ARG A 133 27.39 3.53 21.78
C ARG A 133 27.53 4.58 22.89
N LYS A 134 27.33 5.85 22.59
CA LYS A 134 27.37 6.93 23.56
C LYS A 134 26.22 6.83 24.56
N ALA A 135 25.01 6.56 24.08
CA ALA A 135 23.83 6.33 24.92
C ALA A 135 23.97 5.09 25.83
N LEU A 136 24.50 3.98 25.29
CA LEU A 136 24.71 2.74 26.05
C LEU A 136 25.81 2.88 27.13
N ARG A 137 26.79 3.76 26.95
CA ARG A 137 27.83 4.06 27.98
C ARG A 137 27.27 4.86 29.16
N VAL A 138 26.17 5.57 28.98
CA VAL A 138 25.50 6.33 30.06
C VAL A 138 24.66 5.41 30.96
N CYS A 139 24.34 4.19 30.49
CA CYS A 139 23.65 3.18 31.31
C CYS A 139 24.67 2.12 31.79
N PRO A 140 25.26 2.25 32.97
CA PRO A 140 26.21 1.25 33.46
C PRO A 140 25.50 -0.11 33.64
N PRO A 141 26.16 -1.24 33.34
CA PRO A 141 25.56 -2.55 33.54
C PRO A 141 25.14 -2.70 35.00
N ARG A 142 23.92 -3.19 35.23
CA ARG A 142 23.49 -3.60 36.55
C ARG A 142 24.49 -4.60 37.08
N LYS A 143 25.13 -4.27 38.21
CA LYS A 143 25.99 -5.24 38.89
C LYS A 143 25.12 -6.49 39.17
N PRO A 144 25.62 -7.70 38.91
CA PRO A 144 24.93 -8.90 39.34
C PRO A 144 24.78 -8.84 40.84
N GLY A 145 23.55 -8.88 41.33
CA GLY A 145 23.25 -8.92 42.75
C GLY A 145 23.90 -10.16 43.33
N ILE A 146 24.81 -9.94 44.27
CA ILE A 146 25.30 -10.97 45.19
C ILE A 146 24.08 -11.24 46.12
N GLY A 147 23.45 -12.37 45.92
CA GLY A 147 22.42 -12.92 46.78
C GLY A 147 22.76 -14.38 47.01
#